data_a1755952d562b89187fb05e89c0590c9
#
_entry.id   a1755952d562b89187fb05e89c0590c9
#
_cell.length_a   1.000
_cell.length_b   1.000
_cell.length_c   1.000
_cell.angle_alpha   90.00
_cell.angle_beta   90.00
_cell.angle_gamma   90.00
#
_symmetry.space_group_name_H-M   'P 1'
#
loop_
_entity.id
_entity.type
_entity.pdbx_description
1 polymer ?
#
loop_
_entity_poly.entity_id
_entity_poly.type
_entity_poly.pdbx_seq_one_letter_code
_entity_poly.pdbx_strand_id
1 'polypeptide(L)'
;MYKYIIVIFIFLTATQCTSGTSAKYSEKLIEVGMREIGNRVLLSVGDSTSRVLPVRKEGNNYIIPFEREIAISSDTLYNIISEVLHDMGIEEYLAELKSCDDDNVIAAIAGQADQNLEPCRGREIPPDCYHISISIKQKPWFKNRMYAIVLLVLFFMTAIYIRQILRKTKVSSIDSNKVKIGNILFLPDENTILINDEAIILTQREGKLLHI
;
A
#
# COMPACT_ATOMS: atom_id res chain seq x y z
N MET A 1 10.49 -29.50 7.13
CA MET A 1 9.76 -28.30 7.62
C MET A 1 10.71 -27.12 7.88
N TYR A 2 11.85 -27.32 8.56
CA TYR A 2 12.78 -26.24 8.92
C TYR A 2 13.34 -25.45 7.72
N LYS A 3 13.63 -26.13 6.60
CA LYS A 3 14.12 -25.47 5.36
C LYS A 3 13.15 -24.42 4.76
N TYR A 4 11.86 -24.65 4.85
CA TYR A 4 10.85 -23.70 4.34
C TYR A 4 10.66 -22.51 5.26
N ILE A 5 10.82 -22.68 6.58
CA ILE A 5 10.76 -21.60 7.56
C ILE A 5 11.93 -20.63 7.34
N ILE A 6 13.11 -21.14 7.06
CA ILE A 6 14.31 -20.31 6.77
C ILE A 6 14.11 -19.51 5.48
N VAL A 7 13.57 -20.11 4.41
CA VAL A 7 13.31 -19.41 3.15
C VAL A 7 12.28 -18.31 3.33
N ILE A 8 11.20 -18.55 4.11
CA ILE A 8 10.19 -17.54 4.42
C ILE A 8 10.80 -16.41 5.26
N PHE A 9 11.68 -16.72 6.21
CA PHE A 9 12.34 -15.72 7.06
C PHE A 9 13.31 -14.84 6.24
N ILE A 10 14.06 -15.42 5.30
CA ILE A 10 14.94 -14.70 4.37
C ILE A 10 14.12 -13.81 3.43
N PHE A 11 12.97 -14.27 2.95
CA PHE A 11 12.07 -13.48 2.10
C PHE A 11 11.44 -12.31 2.87
N LEU A 12 11.07 -12.50 4.13
CA LEU A 12 10.53 -11.44 5.00
C LEU A 12 11.59 -10.37 5.34
N THR A 13 12.84 -10.77 5.52
CA THR A 13 13.95 -9.82 5.80
C THR A 13 14.39 -9.06 4.55
N ALA A 14 14.34 -9.68 3.37
CA ALA A 14 14.68 -9.04 2.09
C ALA A 14 13.69 -7.94 1.68
N THR A 15 12.43 -8.01 2.14
CA THR A 15 11.42 -6.99 1.84
C THR A 15 11.54 -5.72 2.70
N GLN A 16 12.37 -5.70 3.73
CA GLN A 16 12.54 -4.52 4.59
C GLN A 16 13.57 -3.51 4.07
N CYS A 17 14.38 -3.87 3.07
CA CYS A 17 15.40 -2.97 2.51
C CYS A 17 14.90 -1.96 1.46
N THR A 18 13.61 -1.87 1.20
CA THR A 18 13.05 -0.82 0.32
C THR A 18 12.18 0.15 1.11
N SER A 19 12.73 0.76 2.16
CA SER A 19 12.20 2.00 2.73
C SER A 19 12.58 3.19 1.82
N GLY A 20 12.33 3.04 0.52
CA GLY A 20 12.28 4.14 -0.41
C GLY A 20 10.94 4.84 -0.23
N THR A 21 10.96 5.99 0.39
CA THR A 21 9.90 6.99 0.42
C THR A 21 9.35 7.24 -0.98
N SER A 22 8.34 6.48 -1.38
CA SER A 22 7.47 6.86 -2.49
C SER A 22 6.40 7.82 -1.96
N ALA A 23 6.79 8.95 -1.40
CA ALA A 23 5.98 10.12 -1.59
C ALA A 23 6.02 10.37 -3.10
N LYS A 24 4.87 10.46 -3.76
CA LYS A 24 4.76 10.76 -5.21
C LYS A 24 5.55 12.02 -5.58
N TYR A 25 5.88 12.84 -4.58
CA TYR A 25 6.76 14.03 -4.64
C TYR A 25 7.69 14.05 -3.43
N SER A 26 8.95 14.42 -3.67
CA SER A 26 9.87 14.71 -2.58
C SER A 26 9.36 15.95 -1.82
N GLU A 27 9.58 16.02 -0.53
CA GLU A 27 9.20 17.16 0.31
C GLU A 27 9.71 18.51 -0.25
N LYS A 28 10.92 18.50 -0.80
CA LYS A 28 11.52 19.65 -1.47
C LYS A 28 10.73 20.12 -2.70
N LEU A 29 10.15 19.20 -3.46
CA LEU A 29 9.34 19.55 -4.63
C LEU A 29 8.01 20.18 -4.20
N ILE A 30 7.40 19.69 -3.11
CA ILE A 30 6.20 20.29 -2.52
C ILE A 30 6.53 21.73 -2.06
N GLU A 31 7.66 21.93 -1.38
CA GLU A 31 8.07 23.27 -0.95
C GLU A 31 8.24 24.25 -2.13
N VAL A 32 8.80 23.79 -3.26
CA VAL A 32 8.90 24.59 -4.48
C VAL A 32 7.51 24.96 -5.01
N GLY A 33 6.56 24.04 -5.05
CA GLY A 33 5.18 24.31 -5.45
C GLY A 33 4.48 25.30 -4.51
N MET A 34 4.70 25.19 -3.20
CA MET A 34 4.17 26.16 -2.24
C MET A 34 4.74 27.57 -2.46
N ARG A 35 6.04 27.68 -2.78
CA ARG A 35 6.65 28.96 -3.15
C ARG A 35 6.10 29.52 -4.45
N GLU A 36 5.79 28.65 -5.42
CA GLU A 36 5.16 29.08 -6.67
C GLU A 36 3.74 29.64 -6.43
N ILE A 37 2.95 29.02 -5.54
CA ILE A 37 1.67 29.59 -5.10
C ILE A 37 1.86 31.00 -4.53
N GLY A 38 2.78 31.15 -3.57
CA GLY A 38 3.08 32.43 -2.97
C GLY A 38 3.51 33.50 -3.99
N ASN A 39 4.37 33.12 -4.94
CA ASN A 39 4.82 34.01 -6.02
C ASN A 39 3.66 34.45 -6.93
N ARG A 40 2.80 33.51 -7.37
CA ARG A 40 1.63 33.85 -8.21
C ARG A 40 0.63 34.72 -7.48
N VAL A 41 0.45 34.54 -6.18
CA VAL A 41 -0.40 35.41 -5.36
C VAL A 41 0.16 36.82 -5.34
N LEU A 42 1.45 37.03 -5.05
CA LEU A 42 2.09 38.36 -5.06
C LEU A 42 1.96 39.03 -6.44
N LEU A 43 2.24 38.32 -7.50
CA LEU A 43 2.11 38.81 -8.88
C LEU A 43 0.66 39.21 -9.22
N SER A 44 -0.32 38.47 -8.75
CA SER A 44 -1.76 38.71 -9.02
C SER A 44 -2.25 40.01 -8.37
N VAL A 45 -1.66 40.41 -7.24
CA VAL A 45 -1.95 41.69 -6.56
C VAL A 45 -1.05 42.82 -7.03
N GLY A 46 -0.23 42.59 -8.09
CA GLY A 46 0.65 43.60 -8.67
C GLY A 46 1.99 43.80 -7.94
N ASP A 47 2.30 42.95 -6.96
CA ASP A 47 3.57 43.03 -6.24
C ASP A 47 4.61 42.08 -6.88
N SER A 48 5.46 42.66 -7.73
CA SER A 48 6.60 41.97 -8.35
C SER A 48 7.92 42.18 -7.59
N THR A 49 7.90 42.87 -6.46
CA THR A 49 9.09 43.30 -5.71
C THR A 49 9.28 42.54 -4.39
N SER A 50 8.20 42.17 -3.74
CA SER A 50 8.24 41.39 -2.50
C SER A 50 8.73 39.96 -2.73
N ARG A 51 9.36 39.41 -1.72
CA ARG A 51 9.85 38.04 -1.76
C ARG A 51 8.82 37.10 -1.13
N VAL A 52 8.71 35.93 -1.69
CA VAL A 52 8.04 34.81 -1.00
C VAL A 52 8.94 34.40 0.17
N LEU A 53 8.45 34.56 1.37
CA LEU A 53 9.15 34.12 2.57
C LEU A 53 9.34 32.61 2.61
N PRO A 54 10.29 32.06 3.39
CA PRO A 54 10.48 30.62 3.51
C PRO A 54 9.19 29.94 3.96
N VAL A 55 8.77 28.94 3.18
CA VAL A 55 7.62 28.09 3.53
C VAL A 55 7.96 27.32 4.80
N ARG A 56 7.08 27.36 5.79
CA ARG A 56 7.22 26.60 7.03
C ARG A 56 6.35 25.36 6.97
N LYS A 57 6.88 24.25 7.46
CA LYS A 57 6.13 23.00 7.57
C LYS A 57 5.82 22.73 9.04
N GLU A 58 4.54 22.62 9.35
CA GLU A 58 4.04 22.28 10.68
C GLU A 58 3.17 21.02 10.60
N GLY A 59 3.79 19.89 10.92
CA GLY A 59 3.14 18.59 10.76
C GLY A 59 2.81 18.27 9.29
N ASN A 60 1.54 18.31 8.94
CA ASN A 60 1.05 18.06 7.58
C ASN A 60 0.68 19.33 6.81
N ASN A 61 0.86 20.49 7.43
CA ASN A 61 0.52 21.79 6.89
C ASN A 61 1.76 22.51 6.37
N TYR A 62 1.62 23.15 5.22
CA TYR A 62 2.61 24.05 4.62
C TYR A 62 2.10 25.47 4.76
N ILE A 63 2.84 26.32 5.48
CA ILE A 63 2.49 27.71 5.75
C ILE A 63 3.31 28.59 4.82
N ILE A 64 2.61 29.42 4.03
CA ILE A 64 3.16 30.36 3.07
C ILE A 64 2.91 31.77 3.64
N PRO A 65 3.87 32.38 4.33
CA PRO A 65 3.74 33.74 4.84
C PRO A 65 4.07 34.75 3.76
N PHE A 66 3.46 35.94 3.87
CA PHE A 66 3.75 37.10 3.02
C PHE A 66 4.49 38.18 3.81
N GLU A 67 5.33 38.96 3.11
CA GLU A 67 6.11 40.03 3.72
C GLU A 67 5.25 41.29 3.96
N ARG A 68 4.19 41.46 3.16
CA ARG A 68 3.31 42.63 3.19
C ARG A 68 1.86 42.23 3.26
N GLU A 69 1.02 43.19 3.62
CA GLU A 69 -0.43 43.05 3.47
C GLU A 69 -0.82 42.77 2.02
N ILE A 70 -1.73 41.87 1.82
CA ILE A 70 -2.24 41.53 0.50
C ILE A 70 -3.75 41.73 0.45
N ALA A 71 -4.25 42.21 -0.70
CA ALA A 71 -5.67 42.27 -1.03
C ALA A 71 -5.90 41.36 -2.25
N ILE A 72 -6.73 40.36 -2.12
CA ILE A 72 -6.93 39.38 -3.19
C ILE A 72 -8.39 38.91 -3.28
N SER A 73 -8.87 38.64 -4.49
CA SER A 73 -10.17 38.02 -4.61
C SER A 73 -10.09 36.50 -4.31
N SER A 74 -11.13 35.98 -3.70
CA SER A 74 -11.24 34.54 -3.41
C SER A 74 -11.12 33.68 -4.66
N ASP A 75 -11.66 34.15 -5.80
CA ASP A 75 -11.61 33.44 -7.08
C ASP A 75 -10.16 33.37 -7.62
N THR A 76 -9.42 34.47 -7.52
CA THR A 76 -8.00 34.49 -7.93
C THR A 76 -7.17 33.54 -7.07
N LEU A 77 -7.37 33.59 -5.75
CA LEU A 77 -6.70 32.70 -4.82
C LEU A 77 -6.96 31.22 -5.13
N TYR A 78 -8.25 30.90 -5.34
CA TYR A 78 -8.67 29.54 -5.74
C TYR A 78 -7.99 29.08 -7.02
N ASN A 79 -8.05 29.89 -8.09
CA ASN A 79 -7.47 29.52 -9.38
C ASN A 79 -5.97 29.24 -9.27
N ILE A 80 -5.23 30.11 -8.55
CA ILE A 80 -3.79 29.93 -8.35
C ILE A 80 -3.48 28.62 -7.62
N ILE A 81 -4.15 28.40 -6.49
CA ILE A 81 -3.91 27.20 -5.66
C ILE A 81 -4.28 25.92 -6.41
N SER A 82 -5.47 25.90 -7.02
CA SER A 82 -5.96 24.73 -7.73
C SER A 82 -5.10 24.37 -8.93
N GLU A 83 -4.67 25.36 -9.72
CA GLU A 83 -3.81 25.15 -10.89
C GLU A 83 -2.46 24.56 -10.49
N VAL A 84 -1.76 25.18 -9.53
CA VAL A 84 -0.43 24.72 -9.11
C VAL A 84 -0.50 23.32 -8.48
N LEU A 85 -1.48 23.07 -7.62
CA LEU A 85 -1.62 21.75 -6.98
C LEU A 85 -2.03 20.68 -7.98
N HIS A 86 -2.90 21.02 -8.95
CA HIS A 86 -3.28 20.11 -10.04
C HIS A 86 -2.07 19.76 -10.92
N ASP A 87 -1.24 20.74 -11.31
CA ASP A 87 -0.01 20.49 -12.08
C ASP A 87 0.98 19.60 -11.34
N MET A 88 0.99 19.70 -10.03
CA MET A 88 1.73 18.78 -9.15
C MET A 88 1.00 17.42 -8.97
N GLY A 89 -0.22 17.23 -9.50
CA GLY A 89 -1.03 16.04 -9.33
C GLY A 89 -1.46 15.80 -7.89
N ILE A 90 -1.62 16.87 -7.11
CA ILE A 90 -2.16 16.87 -5.74
C ILE A 90 -3.65 17.20 -5.85
N GLU A 91 -4.50 16.19 -5.71
CA GLU A 91 -5.95 16.32 -5.88
C GLU A 91 -6.69 16.51 -4.55
N GLU A 92 -6.12 15.99 -3.45
CA GLU A 92 -6.73 16.08 -2.12
C GLU A 92 -5.95 17.04 -1.23
N TYR A 93 -6.51 18.22 -0.99
CA TYR A 93 -5.92 19.26 -0.17
C TYR A 93 -6.98 20.12 0.51
N LEU A 94 -6.58 20.78 1.60
CA LEU A 94 -7.31 21.87 2.22
C LEU A 94 -6.38 23.07 2.28
N ALA A 95 -6.76 24.19 1.64
CA ALA A 95 -6.05 25.45 1.70
C ALA A 95 -6.89 26.47 2.45
N GLU A 96 -6.28 27.14 3.40
CA GLU A 96 -6.89 28.14 4.25
C GLU A 96 -6.09 29.45 4.17
N LEU A 97 -6.76 30.56 3.93
CA LEU A 97 -6.20 31.89 4.11
C LEU A 97 -6.50 32.33 5.53
N LYS A 98 -5.48 32.62 6.30
CA LYS A 98 -5.61 32.98 7.71
C LYS A 98 -5.03 34.35 7.99
N SER A 99 -5.64 35.08 8.95
CA SER A 99 -5.11 36.29 9.50
C SER A 99 -3.83 36.02 10.31
N CYS A 100 -2.86 36.95 10.27
CA CYS A 100 -1.64 36.82 11.07
C CYS A 100 -1.87 37.05 12.56
N ASP A 101 -2.89 37.87 12.93
CA ASP A 101 -3.09 38.32 14.31
C ASP A 101 -3.71 37.28 15.21
N ASP A 102 -4.75 36.57 14.70
CA ASP A 102 -5.59 35.68 15.49
C ASP A 102 -5.74 34.27 14.89
N ASP A 103 -5.02 34.01 13.80
CA ASP A 103 -5.05 32.73 13.06
C ASP A 103 -6.46 32.33 12.56
N ASN A 104 -7.39 33.32 12.52
CA ASN A 104 -8.75 33.10 12.04
C ASN A 104 -8.76 32.79 10.54
N VAL A 105 -9.59 31.82 10.14
CA VAL A 105 -9.77 31.44 8.73
C VAL A 105 -10.65 32.47 8.04
N ILE A 106 -10.11 33.20 7.07
CA ILE A 106 -10.80 34.21 6.24
C ILE A 106 -11.44 33.56 5.02
N ALA A 107 -10.71 32.63 4.38
CA ALA A 107 -11.19 31.86 3.25
C ALA A 107 -10.68 30.43 3.31
N ALA A 108 -11.45 29.47 2.87
CA ALA A 108 -11.04 28.08 2.79
C ALA A 108 -11.41 27.50 1.44
N ILE A 109 -10.53 26.63 0.91
CA ILE A 109 -10.65 25.95 -0.38
C ILE A 109 -10.30 24.50 -0.16
N ALA A 110 -11.20 23.60 -0.54
CA ALA A 110 -10.93 22.17 -0.47
C ALA A 110 -10.94 21.56 -1.87
N GLY A 111 -9.82 20.98 -2.28
CA GLY A 111 -9.72 20.11 -3.45
C GLY A 111 -10.05 18.67 -3.05
N GLN A 112 -10.97 18.06 -3.76
CA GLN A 112 -11.27 16.63 -3.68
C GLN A 112 -11.34 16.06 -5.10
N ALA A 113 -10.98 14.78 -5.28
CA ALA A 113 -10.94 14.13 -6.60
C ALA A 113 -12.23 14.30 -7.43
N ASP A 114 -13.40 14.41 -6.76
CA ASP A 114 -14.70 14.51 -7.41
C ASP A 114 -15.41 15.85 -7.20
N GLN A 115 -14.96 16.70 -6.28
CA GLN A 115 -15.65 17.96 -5.93
C GLN A 115 -14.64 19.00 -5.40
N ASN A 116 -14.71 20.20 -5.96
CA ASN A 116 -14.03 21.37 -5.41
C ASN A 116 -15.06 22.20 -4.63
N LEU A 117 -14.75 22.45 -3.37
CA LEU A 117 -15.58 23.30 -2.50
C LEU A 117 -14.94 24.67 -2.38
N GLU A 118 -15.70 25.68 -2.80
CA GLU A 118 -15.32 27.09 -2.80
C GLU A 118 -16.36 27.91 -2.03
N PRO A 119 -16.40 27.86 -0.72
CA PRO A 119 -17.48 28.49 0.07
C PRO A 119 -17.49 30.02 0.00
N CYS A 120 -16.35 30.64 -0.39
CA CYS A 120 -16.19 32.11 -0.40
C CYS A 120 -16.14 32.72 -1.81
N ARG A 121 -16.68 32.05 -2.83
CA ARG A 121 -16.61 32.51 -4.22
C ARG A 121 -17.18 33.92 -4.42
N GLY A 122 -16.51 34.73 -5.27
CA GLY A 122 -16.94 36.07 -5.63
C GLY A 122 -16.71 37.12 -4.52
N ARG A 123 -15.90 36.81 -3.50
CA ARG A 123 -15.58 37.78 -2.43
C ARG A 123 -14.24 38.42 -2.65
N GLU A 124 -14.19 39.75 -2.40
CA GLU A 124 -12.95 40.52 -2.28
C GLU A 124 -12.48 40.47 -0.82
N ILE A 125 -11.23 40.09 -0.64
CA ILE A 125 -10.58 40.04 0.68
C ILE A 125 -9.80 41.35 0.85
N PRO A 126 -10.11 42.14 1.89
CA PRO A 126 -9.47 43.45 2.09
C PRO A 126 -7.98 43.29 2.34
N PRO A 127 -7.19 44.39 2.15
CA PRO A 127 -5.75 44.37 2.47
C PRO A 127 -5.54 44.19 3.97
N ASP A 128 -4.79 43.14 4.32
CA ASP A 128 -4.40 42.83 5.70
C ASP A 128 -3.24 41.83 5.70
N CYS A 129 -2.68 41.56 6.90
CA CYS A 129 -1.69 40.53 7.06
C CYS A 129 -2.34 39.13 6.99
N TYR A 130 -1.94 38.36 5.98
CA TYR A 130 -2.41 37.00 5.79
C TYR A 130 -1.25 36.02 5.60
N HIS A 131 -1.54 34.77 5.86
CA HIS A 131 -0.73 33.63 5.42
C HIS A 131 -1.62 32.52 4.86
N ILE A 132 -1.10 31.73 3.93
CA ILE A 132 -1.81 30.60 3.38
C ILE A 132 -1.33 29.33 4.08
N SER A 133 -2.24 28.53 4.62
CA SER A 133 -1.97 27.22 5.22
C SER A 133 -2.53 26.14 4.32
N ILE A 134 -1.68 25.28 3.75
CA ILE A 134 -2.10 24.19 2.85
C ILE A 134 -1.82 22.84 3.51
N SER A 135 -2.88 22.12 3.77
CA SER A 135 -2.85 20.74 4.28
C SER A 135 -3.03 19.75 3.12
N ILE A 136 -2.01 18.94 2.86
CA ILE A 136 -2.05 17.92 1.78
C ILE A 136 -2.39 16.58 2.39
N LYS A 137 -3.48 15.98 1.92
CA LYS A 137 -3.89 14.65 2.34
C LYS A 137 -3.11 13.59 1.55
N GLN A 138 -2.05 13.07 2.15
CA GLN A 138 -1.31 11.98 1.52
C GLN A 138 -2.12 10.69 1.60
N LYS A 139 -2.54 10.13 0.46
CA LYS A 139 -3.13 8.78 0.41
C LYS A 139 -2.09 7.78 0.92
N PRO A 140 -2.35 7.04 2.00
CA PRO A 140 -1.44 6.01 2.45
C PRO A 140 -1.43 4.85 1.44
N TRP A 141 -0.53 4.89 0.47
CA TRP A 141 -0.38 3.86 -0.56
C TRP A 141 -0.03 2.48 0.02
N PHE A 142 0.44 2.46 1.27
CA PHE A 142 0.77 1.23 1.99
C PHE A 142 -0.43 0.31 2.25
N LYS A 143 -1.65 0.84 2.36
CA LYS A 143 -2.81 0.05 2.78
C LYS A 143 -3.11 -1.08 1.78
N ASN A 144 -3.09 -0.80 0.48
CA ASN A 144 -3.37 -1.80 -0.55
C ASN A 144 -2.24 -2.83 -0.72
N ARG A 145 -1.00 -2.44 -0.52
CA ARG A 145 0.16 -3.33 -0.65
C ARG A 145 0.27 -4.32 0.51
N MET A 146 -0.05 -3.89 1.73
CA MET A 146 -0.09 -4.77 2.90
C MET A 146 -1.15 -5.86 2.74
N TYR A 147 -2.34 -5.52 2.25
CA TYR A 147 -3.37 -6.54 1.97
C TYR A 147 -2.92 -7.54 0.90
N ALA A 148 -2.26 -7.08 -0.16
CA ALA A 148 -1.75 -7.97 -1.20
C ALA A 148 -0.69 -8.94 -0.65
N ILE A 149 0.21 -8.49 0.20
CA ILE A 149 1.22 -9.34 0.86
C ILE A 149 0.55 -10.35 1.79
N VAL A 150 -0.39 -9.92 2.62
CA VAL A 150 -1.14 -10.81 3.53
C VAL A 150 -1.89 -11.89 2.76
N LEU A 151 -2.59 -11.52 1.68
CA LEU A 151 -3.30 -12.48 0.83
C LEU A 151 -2.34 -13.48 0.16
N LEU A 152 -1.18 -13.02 -0.29
CA LEU A 152 -0.18 -13.88 -0.89
C LEU A 152 0.40 -14.88 0.12
N VAL A 153 0.68 -14.45 1.36
CA VAL A 153 1.13 -15.32 2.44
C VAL A 153 0.06 -16.37 2.78
N LEU A 154 -1.20 -15.95 2.91
CA LEU A 154 -2.33 -16.87 3.16
C LEU A 154 -2.47 -17.90 2.03
N PHE A 155 -2.34 -17.49 0.77
CA PHE A 155 -2.39 -18.37 -0.38
C PHE A 155 -1.28 -19.44 -0.34
N PHE A 156 -0.04 -19.06 -0.03
CA PHE A 156 1.04 -20.02 0.11
C PHE A 156 0.85 -20.97 1.28
N MET A 157 0.35 -20.48 2.42
CA MET A 157 0.06 -21.34 3.57
C MET A 157 -1.03 -22.38 3.26
N THR A 158 -2.09 -21.98 2.58
CA THR A 158 -3.16 -22.92 2.16
C THR A 158 -2.66 -23.93 1.14
N ALA A 159 -1.84 -23.52 0.18
CA ALA A 159 -1.24 -24.43 -0.81
C ALA A 159 -0.32 -25.48 -0.16
N ILE A 160 0.49 -25.09 0.82
CA ILE A 160 1.34 -25.99 1.60
C ILE A 160 0.48 -26.98 2.41
N TYR A 161 -0.59 -26.50 3.04
CA TYR A 161 -1.51 -27.30 3.84
C TYR A 161 -2.21 -28.38 2.97
N ILE A 162 -2.73 -27.97 1.82
CA ILE A 162 -3.36 -28.90 0.85
C ILE A 162 -2.35 -29.95 0.37
N ARG A 163 -1.12 -29.54 0.07
CA ARG A 163 -0.06 -30.45 -0.37
C ARG A 163 0.33 -31.47 0.71
N GLN A 164 0.27 -31.08 1.99
CA GLN A 164 0.50 -32.02 3.11
C GLN A 164 -0.63 -33.03 3.26
N ILE A 165 -1.89 -32.62 3.10
CA ILE A 165 -3.04 -33.52 3.15
C ILE A 165 -2.96 -34.53 2.00
N LEU A 166 -2.73 -34.09 0.76
CA LEU A 166 -2.61 -34.93 -0.40
C LEU A 166 -1.43 -35.94 -0.30
N ARG A 167 -0.35 -35.59 0.38
CA ARG A 167 0.75 -36.51 0.66
C ARG A 167 0.37 -37.55 1.69
N LYS A 168 -0.41 -37.21 2.73
CA LYS A 168 -0.88 -38.15 3.74
C LYS A 168 -1.89 -39.17 3.17
N THR A 169 -2.78 -38.72 2.27
CA THR A 169 -3.73 -39.60 1.61
C THR A 169 -3.05 -40.58 0.63
N LYS A 170 -1.96 -40.18 -0.02
CA LYS A 170 -1.22 -41.05 -0.94
C LYS A 170 -0.43 -42.16 -0.23
N VAL A 171 -0.01 -41.94 1.02
CA VAL A 171 0.67 -42.95 1.85
C VAL A 171 -0.36 -43.95 2.42
N SER A 172 -1.59 -43.52 2.68
CA SER A 172 -2.64 -44.40 3.21
C SER A 172 -3.23 -45.35 2.18
N SER A 173 -3.11 -45.04 0.88
CA SER A 173 -3.64 -45.94 -0.20
C SER A 173 -2.68 -47.04 -0.63
N ILE A 174 -1.40 -46.98 -0.22
CA ILE A 174 -0.41 -48.04 -0.52
C ILE A 174 -0.50 -49.19 0.50
N ASP A 175 -1.08 -48.96 1.68
CA ASP A 175 -1.12 -49.93 2.77
C ASP A 175 -2.42 -50.76 2.80
N SER A 176 -3.42 -50.43 1.97
CA SER A 176 -4.73 -51.11 1.96
C SER A 176 -4.77 -52.43 1.15
N ASN A 177 -3.71 -52.74 0.41
CA ASN A 177 -3.68 -53.93 -0.44
C ASN A 177 -2.72 -55.04 0.05
N LYS A 178 -2.21 -54.91 1.30
CA LYS A 178 -1.36 -55.94 1.91
C LYS A 178 -2.20 -56.86 2.79
N VAL A 179 -2.35 -58.09 2.40
CA VAL A 179 -3.09 -59.11 3.17
C VAL A 179 -2.08 -59.88 4.03
N LYS A 180 -2.17 -59.68 5.37
CA LYS A 180 -1.34 -60.46 6.31
C LYS A 180 -2.05 -61.70 6.75
N ILE A 181 -1.50 -62.85 6.36
CA ILE A 181 -2.02 -64.16 6.73
C ILE A 181 -0.99 -64.83 7.65
N GLY A 182 -1.17 -64.73 8.97
CA GLY A 182 -0.19 -65.22 9.93
C GLY A 182 1.15 -64.50 9.85
N ASN A 183 2.24 -65.18 9.58
CA ASN A 183 3.58 -64.63 9.39
C ASN A 183 3.92 -64.30 7.93
N ILE A 184 2.96 -64.43 7.04
CA ILE A 184 3.13 -64.23 5.60
C ILE A 184 2.47 -62.93 5.20
N LEU A 185 3.16 -62.06 4.44
CA LEU A 185 2.62 -60.85 3.86
C LEU A 185 2.40 -61.06 2.35
N PHE A 186 1.14 -61.09 1.92
CA PHE A 186 0.79 -61.22 0.52
C PHE A 186 0.55 -59.84 -0.12
N LEU A 187 1.20 -59.57 -1.25
CA LEU A 187 1.03 -58.40 -2.09
C LEU A 187 0.25 -58.81 -3.35
N PRO A 188 -1.07 -58.59 -3.41
CA PRO A 188 -1.90 -59.02 -4.53
C PRO A 188 -1.50 -58.42 -5.87
N ASP A 189 -1.11 -57.16 -5.88
CA ASP A 189 -0.75 -56.39 -7.08
C ASP A 189 0.52 -56.90 -7.76
N GLU A 190 1.45 -57.49 -6.99
CA GLU A 190 2.72 -58.01 -7.48
C GLU A 190 2.76 -59.54 -7.50
N ASN A 191 1.68 -60.21 -7.13
CA ASN A 191 1.62 -61.67 -6.95
C ASN A 191 2.81 -62.21 -6.14
N THR A 192 3.23 -61.48 -5.10
CA THR A 192 4.43 -61.79 -4.31
C THR A 192 4.07 -62.07 -2.87
N ILE A 193 4.66 -63.10 -2.28
CA ILE A 193 4.60 -63.40 -0.84
C ILE A 193 5.94 -63.04 -0.21
N LEU A 194 5.89 -62.37 0.94
CA LEU A 194 7.05 -62.12 1.79
C LEU A 194 6.97 -63.06 3.00
N ILE A 195 7.98 -63.93 3.15
CA ILE A 195 8.16 -64.81 4.29
C ILE A 195 9.55 -64.56 4.89
N ASN A 196 9.63 -64.05 6.12
CA ASN A 196 10.90 -63.72 6.79
C ASN A 196 11.83 -62.83 5.97
N ASP A 197 11.26 -61.83 5.29
CA ASP A 197 11.95 -60.86 4.40
C ASP A 197 12.47 -61.48 3.07
N GLU A 198 12.18 -62.75 2.74
CA GLU A 198 12.41 -63.28 1.42
C GLU A 198 11.15 -63.17 0.54
N ALA A 199 11.35 -62.60 -0.66
CA ALA A 199 10.27 -62.41 -1.63
C ALA A 199 10.16 -63.63 -2.56
N ILE A 200 8.99 -64.28 -2.55
CA ILE A 200 8.66 -65.41 -3.42
C ILE A 200 7.59 -64.95 -4.42
N ILE A 201 7.91 -64.96 -5.70
CA ILE A 201 6.99 -64.59 -6.77
C ILE A 201 6.08 -65.80 -7.08
N LEU A 202 4.77 -65.58 -6.97
CA LEU A 202 3.75 -66.60 -7.29
C LEU A 202 3.35 -66.57 -8.76
N THR A 203 3.01 -67.71 -9.28
CA THR A 203 2.35 -67.81 -10.61
C THR A 203 0.93 -67.26 -10.53
N GLN A 204 0.38 -66.78 -11.67
CA GLN A 204 -0.97 -66.21 -11.71
C GLN A 204 -2.07 -67.11 -11.18
N ARG A 205 -1.86 -68.42 -11.22
CA ARG A 205 -2.82 -69.42 -10.69
C ARG A 205 -2.76 -69.53 -9.17
N GLU A 206 -1.57 -69.45 -8.60
CA GLU A 206 -1.32 -69.47 -7.16
C GLU A 206 -1.80 -68.17 -6.48
N GLY A 207 -1.55 -67.02 -7.11
CA GLY A 207 -2.07 -65.75 -6.64
C GLY A 207 -3.57 -65.62 -6.57
N LYS A 208 -4.28 -66.26 -7.52
CA LYS A 208 -5.75 -66.28 -7.51
C LYS A 208 -6.35 -67.19 -6.40
N LEU A 209 -5.64 -68.17 -5.89
CA LEU A 209 -6.09 -68.98 -4.77
C LEU A 209 -5.99 -68.27 -3.42
N LEU A 210 -5.14 -67.26 -3.31
CA LEU A 210 -4.98 -66.46 -2.12
C LEU A 210 -5.88 -65.20 -2.09
N HIS A 211 -6.65 -65.00 -3.16
CA HIS A 211 -7.55 -63.86 -3.34
C HIS A 211 -9.02 -64.18 -3.00
N ILE A 212 -9.27 -65.13 -2.09
CA ILE A 212 -10.60 -65.48 -1.63
C ILE A 212 -11.08 -64.60 -0.51
#